data_9aec185c16c48496d4dc16511415a3fa
#
_entry.id   9aec185c16c48496d4dc16511415a3fa
#
_cell.length_a   1.000
_cell.length_b   1.000
_cell.length_c   1.000
_cell.angle_alpha   90.00
_cell.angle_beta   90.00
_cell.angle_gamma   90.00
#
_symmetry.space_group_name_H-M   'P 1'
#
loop_
_entity.id
_entity.type
_entity.pdbx_description
1 polymer ?
#
loop_
_entity_poly.entity_id
_entity_poly.type
_entity_poly.pdbx_seq_one_letter_code
_entity_poly.pdbx_strand_id
1 'polypeptide(L)'
;MTPRRVSLLLLALALVGVGCASSPAASTVPSDAGWGQPSTKPALLPVLISNAIAVGPSRILFLYLDSANKVASAPDRTLKAAFYDLDTDPTKPVVAADGTFMWTIEGERGMYAVNVALPAAGRWGAELTTEAPGSPAETTRLSFDVRESTSTVAVGQKAPASKTPTLADVGGN
;
A
#
# COMPACT_ATOMS: atom_id res chain seq x y z
N MET A 1 -47.56 42.24 -44.69
CA MET A 1 -46.35 41.55 -44.18
C MET A 1 -46.79 40.56 -43.10
N THR A 2 -46.73 39.30 -43.43
CA THR A 2 -47.43 38.24 -42.68
C THR A 2 -46.50 37.64 -41.58
N PRO A 3 -46.98 37.44 -40.35
CA PRO A 3 -46.21 37.00 -39.23
C PRO A 3 -45.84 35.49 -39.21
N ARG A 4 -45.88 34.84 -40.37
CA ARG A 4 -45.81 33.41 -40.56
C ARG A 4 -44.38 32.86 -40.73
N ARG A 5 -43.35 33.73 -40.85
CA ARG A 5 -41.97 33.36 -41.11
C ARG A 5 -41.04 33.42 -39.89
N VAL A 6 -41.53 33.96 -38.81
CA VAL A 6 -40.71 34.05 -37.55
C VAL A 6 -40.85 32.82 -36.66
N SER A 7 -41.98 32.08 -36.78
CA SER A 7 -42.21 30.89 -35.95
C SER A 7 -41.44 29.61 -36.37
N LEU A 8 -40.87 29.59 -37.59
CA LEU A 8 -40.15 28.43 -38.11
C LEU A 8 -38.65 28.46 -37.79
N LEU A 9 -38.13 29.60 -37.34
CA LEU A 9 -36.70 29.74 -36.98
C LEU A 9 -36.42 29.46 -35.53
N LEU A 10 -37.44 29.41 -34.67
CA LEU A 10 -37.30 29.11 -33.23
C LEU A 10 -37.44 27.60 -32.89
N LEU A 11 -37.87 26.79 -33.85
CA LEU A 11 -38.04 25.33 -33.63
C LEU A 11 -36.80 24.49 -34.01
N ALA A 12 -35.83 25.11 -34.69
CA ALA A 12 -34.61 24.43 -35.17
C ALA A 12 -33.43 24.48 -34.16
N LEU A 13 -33.57 25.20 -33.03
CA LEU A 13 -32.46 25.40 -32.09
C LEU A 13 -32.58 24.56 -30.81
N ALA A 14 -33.57 23.66 -30.71
CA ALA A 14 -33.84 22.86 -29.50
C ALA A 14 -33.38 21.40 -29.58
N LEU A 15 -32.58 21.00 -30.59
CA LEU A 15 -32.24 19.60 -30.86
C LEU A 15 -30.73 19.29 -30.76
N VAL A 16 -29.89 20.17 -30.19
CA VAL A 16 -28.46 19.91 -30.04
C VAL A 16 -28.08 20.01 -28.57
N GLY A 17 -28.58 19.09 -27.75
CA GLY A 17 -28.31 19.11 -26.31
C GLY A 17 -28.40 17.76 -25.61
N VAL A 18 -28.33 16.63 -26.33
CA VAL A 18 -28.15 15.32 -25.68
C VAL A 18 -26.69 14.91 -25.87
N GLY A 19 -25.79 15.64 -25.24
CA GLY A 19 -24.44 15.18 -24.98
C GLY A 19 -24.51 14.11 -23.88
N CYS A 20 -24.24 12.87 -24.25
CA CYS A 20 -23.95 11.81 -23.28
C CYS A 20 -22.79 12.23 -22.40
N ALA A 21 -23.08 12.82 -21.25
CA ALA A 21 -22.15 12.89 -20.15
C ALA A 21 -22.01 11.46 -19.61
N SER A 22 -21.14 10.66 -20.21
CA SER A 22 -20.57 9.49 -19.56
C SER A 22 -19.76 10.03 -18.37
N SER A 23 -20.39 10.14 -17.21
CA SER A 23 -19.68 10.27 -15.96
C SER A 23 -18.66 9.13 -15.89
N PRO A 24 -17.35 9.41 -15.74
CA PRO A 24 -16.42 8.34 -15.45
C PRO A 24 -16.97 7.63 -14.20
N ALA A 25 -17.20 6.33 -14.31
CA ALA A 25 -17.52 5.51 -13.15
C ALA A 25 -16.43 5.83 -12.11
N ALA A 26 -16.83 6.45 -11.01
CA ALA A 26 -15.94 6.65 -9.88
C ALA A 26 -15.46 5.24 -9.55
N SER A 27 -14.18 4.97 -9.75
CA SER A 27 -13.55 3.77 -9.22
C SER A 27 -13.83 3.82 -7.72
N THR A 28 -14.75 2.99 -7.25
CA THR A 28 -14.96 2.79 -5.83
C THR A 28 -13.67 2.14 -5.33
N VAL A 29 -12.76 2.97 -4.84
CA VAL A 29 -11.70 2.50 -3.96
C VAL A 29 -12.44 1.75 -2.86
N PRO A 30 -12.16 0.46 -2.61
CA PRO A 30 -12.78 -0.27 -1.52
C PRO A 30 -12.64 0.59 -0.27
N SER A 31 -13.77 0.98 0.30
CA SER A 31 -13.78 1.72 1.55
C SER A 31 -13.14 0.79 2.58
N ASP A 32 -12.02 1.20 3.17
CA ASP A 32 -11.46 0.55 4.37
C ASP A 32 -12.43 0.79 5.55
N ALA A 33 -13.72 0.52 5.33
CA ALA A 33 -14.79 0.79 6.26
C ALA A 33 -14.51 0.07 7.58
N GLY A 34 -14.19 0.84 8.61
CA GLY A 34 -13.80 0.33 9.92
C GLY A 34 -12.28 0.22 10.15
N TRP A 35 -11.44 0.37 9.12
CA TRP A 35 -9.98 0.34 9.24
C TRP A 35 -9.37 1.74 9.09
N GLY A 36 -9.84 2.68 9.89
CA GLY A 36 -9.31 4.06 9.90
C GLY A 36 -8.06 4.19 10.75
N GLN A 37 -7.31 5.28 10.55
CA GLN A 37 -6.25 5.66 11.47
C GLN A 37 -6.82 5.84 12.89
N PRO A 38 -6.03 5.56 13.95
CA PRO A 38 -6.40 5.93 15.30
C PRO A 38 -6.75 7.42 15.37
N SER A 39 -7.62 7.78 16.31
CA SER A 39 -8.20 9.14 16.41
C SER A 39 -7.18 10.27 16.67
N THR A 40 -5.98 9.94 17.07
CA THR A 40 -4.88 10.88 17.28
C THR A 40 -3.97 10.90 16.05
N LYS A 41 -3.66 12.11 15.54
CA LYS A 41 -2.70 12.25 14.45
C LYS A 41 -1.33 11.74 14.91
N PRO A 42 -0.78 10.71 14.27
CA PRO A 42 0.51 10.17 14.66
C PRO A 42 1.64 11.17 14.34
N ALA A 43 2.70 11.20 15.16
CA ALA A 43 3.91 11.96 14.86
C ALA A 43 4.79 11.23 13.84
N LEU A 44 4.64 9.90 13.74
CA LEU A 44 5.38 9.04 12.84
C LEU A 44 4.47 8.45 11.77
N LEU A 45 4.96 8.46 10.53
CA LEU A 45 4.30 7.85 9.38
C LEU A 45 4.94 6.49 9.09
N PRO A 46 4.21 5.37 9.21
CA PRO A 46 4.72 4.07 8.80
C PRO A 46 4.73 3.97 7.29
N VAL A 47 5.80 3.40 6.75
CA VAL A 47 5.95 3.11 5.33
C VAL A 47 6.19 1.62 5.15
N LEU A 48 5.35 0.97 4.37
CA LEU A 48 5.53 -0.41 3.94
C LEU A 48 6.54 -0.44 2.79
N ILE A 49 7.65 -1.14 2.99
CA ILE A 49 8.72 -1.29 1.99
C ILE A 49 8.49 -2.51 1.12
N SER A 50 7.95 -3.59 1.69
CA SER A 50 7.65 -4.82 0.94
C SER A 50 6.52 -4.57 -0.06
N ASN A 51 6.74 -4.93 -1.33
CA ASN A 51 5.79 -4.70 -2.43
C ASN A 51 5.21 -5.99 -3.03
N ALA A 52 5.72 -7.16 -2.64
CA ALA A 52 5.32 -8.47 -3.16
C ALA A 52 5.06 -9.42 -1.98
N ILE A 53 3.93 -9.18 -1.29
CA ILE A 53 3.51 -10.00 -0.14
C ILE A 53 2.53 -11.06 -0.67
N ALA A 54 2.76 -12.32 -0.29
CA ALA A 54 1.91 -13.44 -0.67
C ALA A 54 1.53 -14.31 0.52
N VAL A 55 0.57 -15.18 0.30
CA VAL A 55 0.15 -16.22 1.26
C VAL A 55 1.34 -17.05 1.72
N GLY A 56 1.37 -17.36 3.00
CA GLY A 56 2.41 -18.13 3.66
C GLY A 56 3.46 -17.28 4.37
N PRO A 57 4.64 -17.86 4.66
CA PRO A 57 5.72 -17.17 5.35
C PRO A 57 6.21 -15.96 4.56
N SER A 58 6.19 -14.80 5.19
CA SER A 58 6.59 -13.53 4.59
C SER A 58 7.45 -12.74 5.56
N ARG A 59 8.45 -12.04 5.03
CA ARG A 59 9.24 -11.04 5.75
C ARG A 59 8.79 -9.67 5.28
N ILE A 60 8.01 -8.99 6.12
CA ILE A 60 7.44 -7.69 5.81
C ILE A 60 8.33 -6.60 6.41
N LEU A 61 8.70 -5.63 5.59
CA LEU A 61 9.61 -4.55 5.97
C LEU A 61 8.85 -3.25 6.14
N PHE A 62 9.10 -2.59 7.27
CA PHE A 62 8.54 -1.28 7.61
C PHE A 62 9.64 -0.30 7.99
N LEU A 63 9.46 0.96 7.65
CA LEU A 63 10.19 2.06 8.24
C LEU A 63 9.23 3.14 8.74
N TYR A 64 9.74 4.02 9.58
CA TYR A 64 9.02 5.21 10.02
C TYR A 64 9.67 6.46 9.47
N LEU A 65 8.83 7.41 9.06
CA LEU A 65 9.23 8.77 8.74
C LEU A 65 8.69 9.73 9.81
N ASP A 66 9.47 10.75 10.13
CA ASP A 66 9.02 11.88 10.96
C ASP A 66 8.23 12.91 10.12
N SER A 67 7.79 13.98 10.78
CA SER A 67 7.05 15.08 10.13
C SER A 67 7.88 15.86 9.09
N ALA A 68 9.21 15.69 9.07
CA ALA A 68 10.13 16.26 8.09
C ALA A 68 10.50 15.27 6.97
N ASN A 69 9.81 14.12 6.89
CA ASN A 69 10.08 13.01 5.97
C ASN A 69 11.47 12.40 6.12
N LYS A 70 12.07 12.50 7.30
CA LYS A 70 13.33 11.81 7.62
C LYS A 70 13.04 10.45 8.25
N VAL A 71 13.92 9.48 8.02
CA VAL A 71 13.83 8.16 8.64
C VAL A 71 13.97 8.29 10.16
N ALA A 72 12.94 7.83 10.87
CA ALA A 72 12.82 7.84 12.33
C ALA A 72 12.90 6.43 12.93
N SER A 73 13.15 5.41 12.11
CA SER A 73 13.46 4.06 12.59
C SER A 73 14.81 4.05 13.28
N ALA A 74 14.87 3.51 14.49
CA ALA A 74 16.07 3.52 15.34
C ALA A 74 16.20 2.22 16.14
N PRO A 75 17.43 1.80 16.54
CA PRO A 75 17.66 0.54 17.23
C PRO A 75 17.05 0.49 18.64
N ASP A 76 16.86 1.63 19.29
CA ASP A 76 16.23 1.79 20.60
C ASP A 76 14.70 1.92 20.56
N ARG A 77 14.13 1.94 19.35
CA ARG A 77 12.68 1.96 19.13
C ARG A 77 12.17 0.55 18.88
N THR A 78 11.13 0.15 19.59
CA THR A 78 10.45 -1.12 19.37
C THR A 78 9.37 -1.00 18.31
N LEU A 79 9.03 -2.13 17.67
CA LEU A 79 7.86 -2.27 16.79
C LEU A 79 7.11 -3.53 17.16
N LYS A 80 5.79 -3.42 17.39
CA LYS A 80 4.85 -4.53 17.45
C LYS A 80 3.86 -4.38 16.30
N ALA A 81 3.63 -5.47 15.56
CA ALA A 81 2.72 -5.48 14.42
C ALA A 81 1.61 -6.50 14.66
N ALA A 82 0.36 -6.08 14.49
CA ALA A 82 -0.81 -6.95 14.45
C ALA A 82 -1.44 -6.87 13.06
N PHE A 83 -1.75 -8.02 12.47
CA PHE A 83 -2.26 -8.11 11.11
C PHE A 83 -3.69 -8.60 11.11
N TYR A 84 -4.53 -7.98 10.30
CA TYR A 84 -5.97 -8.17 10.22
C TYR A 84 -6.37 -8.52 8.78
N ASP A 85 -7.22 -9.51 8.63
CA ASP A 85 -7.89 -9.79 7.36
C ASP A 85 -9.10 -8.87 7.23
N LEU A 86 -8.98 -7.83 6.42
CA LEU A 86 -10.01 -6.80 6.29
C LEU A 86 -11.23 -7.27 5.49
N ASP A 87 -11.10 -8.34 4.72
CA ASP A 87 -12.19 -8.93 3.97
C ASP A 87 -13.06 -9.84 4.86
N THR A 88 -12.50 -10.35 5.97
CA THR A 88 -13.18 -11.28 6.88
C THR A 88 -13.62 -10.61 8.18
N ASP A 89 -12.67 -10.06 8.95
CA ASP A 89 -12.95 -9.40 10.23
C ASP A 89 -11.90 -8.32 10.53
N PRO A 90 -12.21 -7.05 10.26
CA PRO A 90 -11.28 -5.94 10.52
C PRO A 90 -11.09 -5.60 12.02
N THR A 91 -11.82 -6.27 12.92
CA THR A 91 -11.80 -5.96 14.35
C THR A 91 -10.89 -6.88 15.16
N LYS A 92 -10.56 -8.06 14.60
CA LYS A 92 -9.78 -9.09 15.30
C LYS A 92 -8.46 -9.37 14.56
N PRO A 93 -7.30 -9.25 15.22
CA PRO A 93 -6.05 -9.63 14.60
C PRO A 93 -5.99 -11.13 14.33
N VAL A 94 -5.51 -11.49 13.14
CA VAL A 94 -5.29 -12.88 12.72
C VAL A 94 -3.94 -13.37 13.24
N VAL A 95 -2.92 -12.50 13.17
CA VAL A 95 -1.56 -12.80 13.60
C VAL A 95 -0.87 -11.54 14.09
N ALA A 96 0.04 -11.69 15.07
CA ALA A 96 0.88 -10.61 15.56
C ALA A 96 2.33 -11.08 15.66
N ALA A 97 3.27 -10.16 15.48
CA ALA A 97 4.69 -10.40 15.58
C ALA A 97 5.46 -9.13 15.94
N ASP A 98 6.61 -9.29 16.57
CA ASP A 98 7.52 -8.19 16.87
C ASP A 98 8.41 -7.90 15.67
N GLY A 99 8.70 -6.61 15.46
CA GLY A 99 9.65 -6.15 14.46
C GLY A 99 11.09 -6.20 14.98
N THR A 100 11.98 -6.78 14.19
CA THR A 100 13.41 -6.74 14.45
C THR A 100 14.03 -5.57 13.69
N PHE A 101 14.69 -4.66 14.41
CA PHE A 101 15.40 -3.55 13.79
C PHE A 101 16.62 -4.06 13.01
N MET A 102 16.88 -3.44 11.88
CA MET A 102 18.07 -3.69 11.06
C MET A 102 18.56 -2.41 10.39
N TRP A 103 19.88 -2.22 10.36
CA TRP A 103 20.47 -1.16 9.57
C TRP A 103 20.40 -1.48 8.07
N THR A 104 19.99 -0.52 7.27
CA THR A 104 20.16 -0.53 5.81
C THR A 104 21.41 0.22 5.39
N ILE A 105 21.73 1.29 6.12
CA ILE A 105 23.02 1.99 6.12
C ILE A 105 23.37 2.18 7.57
N GLU A 106 24.45 1.53 8.01
CA GLU A 106 24.86 1.51 9.42
C GLU A 106 25.03 2.93 9.98
N GLY A 107 24.43 3.17 11.14
CA GLY A 107 24.45 4.46 11.81
C GLY A 107 23.62 5.57 11.15
N GLU A 108 23.05 5.34 9.96
CA GLU A 108 22.33 6.37 9.20
C GLU A 108 20.85 6.03 8.98
N ARG A 109 20.56 4.82 8.46
CA ARG A 109 19.20 4.42 8.08
C ARG A 109 18.90 3.01 8.52
N GLY A 110 17.75 2.84 9.15
CA GLY A 110 17.25 1.54 9.57
C GLY A 110 15.82 1.30 9.20
N MET A 111 15.41 0.04 9.32
CA MET A 111 14.04 -0.42 9.15
C MET A 111 13.77 -1.58 10.08
N TYR A 112 12.52 -2.04 10.12
CA TYR A 112 12.10 -3.19 10.90
C TYR A 112 11.68 -4.30 9.95
N ALA A 113 12.13 -5.53 10.24
CA ALA A 113 11.68 -6.74 9.61
C ALA A 113 10.70 -7.47 10.53
N VAL A 114 9.49 -7.72 10.05
CA VAL A 114 8.47 -8.52 10.73
C VAL A 114 8.33 -9.83 9.98
N ASN A 115 8.63 -10.95 10.64
CA ASN A 115 8.44 -12.28 10.08
C ASN A 115 7.06 -12.79 10.49
N VAL A 116 6.21 -13.12 9.52
CA VAL A 116 4.81 -13.50 9.74
C VAL A 116 4.37 -14.48 8.66
N ALA A 117 3.42 -15.34 8.99
CA ALA A 117 2.74 -16.19 8.02
C ALA A 117 1.30 -15.68 7.82
N LEU A 118 0.97 -15.23 6.62
CA LEU A 118 -0.36 -14.76 6.27
C LEU A 118 -1.15 -15.91 5.63
N PRO A 119 -2.29 -16.32 6.23
CA PRO A 119 -2.99 -17.55 5.83
C PRO A 119 -3.81 -17.43 4.55
N ALA A 120 -4.16 -16.22 4.12
CA ALA A 120 -5.05 -15.98 2.98
C ALA A 120 -4.61 -14.78 2.14
N ALA A 121 -4.94 -14.80 0.85
CA ALA A 121 -4.87 -13.65 -0.02
C ALA A 121 -6.05 -12.72 0.22
N GLY A 122 -5.92 -11.45 -0.15
CA GLY A 122 -6.97 -10.45 0.00
C GLY A 122 -6.44 -9.13 0.54
N ARG A 123 -7.36 -8.30 1.03
CA ARG A 123 -7.05 -7.02 1.64
C ARG A 123 -6.68 -7.19 3.11
N TRP A 124 -5.52 -6.75 3.48
CA TRP A 124 -4.98 -6.86 4.84
C TRP A 124 -4.70 -5.49 5.45
N GLY A 125 -4.83 -5.43 6.78
CA GLY A 125 -4.42 -4.29 7.60
C GLY A 125 -3.23 -4.65 8.47
N ALA A 126 -2.32 -3.70 8.68
CA ALA A 126 -1.30 -3.78 9.72
C ALA A 126 -1.51 -2.64 10.72
N GLU A 127 -1.72 -2.99 11.99
CA GLU A 127 -1.67 -2.07 13.12
C GLU A 127 -0.28 -2.17 13.72
N LEU A 128 0.43 -1.04 13.72
CA LEU A 128 1.82 -0.95 14.12
C LEU A 128 1.92 -0.08 15.37
N THR A 129 2.35 -0.67 16.48
CA THR A 129 2.64 0.04 17.71
C THR A 129 4.14 0.16 17.90
N THR A 130 4.61 1.38 18.05
CA THR A 130 6.03 1.71 18.24
C THR A 130 6.24 2.51 19.51
N GLU A 131 7.36 2.30 20.17
CA GLU A 131 7.76 2.98 21.39
C GLU A 131 9.28 3.21 21.39
N ALA A 132 9.72 4.36 21.88
CA ALA A 132 11.12 4.68 22.11
C ALA A 132 11.31 5.30 23.49
N PRO A 133 12.52 5.22 24.08
CA PRO A 133 12.82 5.83 25.37
C PRO A 133 12.43 7.32 25.39
N GLY A 134 11.67 7.72 26.41
CA GLY A 134 11.24 9.10 26.57
C GLY A 134 10.11 9.57 25.63
N SER A 135 9.56 8.69 24.81
CA SER A 135 8.42 8.98 23.92
C SER A 135 7.24 8.08 24.28
N PRO A 136 6.00 8.57 24.21
CA PRO A 136 4.84 7.72 24.40
C PRO A 136 4.74 6.68 23.28
N ALA A 137 4.09 5.55 23.59
CA ALA A 137 3.74 4.57 22.58
C ALA A 137 2.80 5.19 21.54
N GLU A 138 3.03 4.90 20.27
CA GLU A 138 2.26 5.41 19.15
C GLU A 138 1.76 4.26 18.27
N THR A 139 0.46 4.29 17.96
CA THR A 139 -0.17 3.27 17.12
C THR A 139 -0.61 3.88 15.81
N THR A 140 -0.25 3.24 14.72
CA THR A 140 -0.58 3.63 13.35
C THR A 140 -1.15 2.44 12.59
N ARG A 141 -1.90 2.69 11.53
CA ARG A 141 -2.51 1.66 10.69
C ARG A 141 -2.22 1.93 9.23
N LEU A 142 -2.03 0.87 8.47
CA LEU A 142 -1.96 0.90 7.01
C LEU A 142 -2.60 -0.36 6.44
N SER A 143 -3.06 -0.29 5.21
CA SER A 143 -3.61 -1.44 4.49
C SER A 143 -2.75 -1.79 3.28
N PHE A 144 -2.77 -3.07 2.89
CA PHE A 144 -2.02 -3.61 1.77
C PHE A 144 -2.71 -4.87 1.22
N ASP A 145 -2.27 -5.30 0.04
CA ASP A 145 -2.80 -6.51 -0.58
C ASP A 145 -1.84 -7.69 -0.39
N VAL A 146 -2.39 -8.85 -0.03
CA VAL A 146 -1.72 -10.14 -0.01
C VAL A 146 -2.17 -10.94 -1.22
N ARG A 147 -1.23 -11.40 -2.03
CA ARG A 147 -1.47 -12.16 -3.25
C ARG A 147 -1.50 -13.66 -2.97
N GLU A 148 -2.20 -14.44 -3.79
CA GLU A 148 -2.12 -15.90 -3.75
C GLU A 148 -0.68 -16.40 -3.93
N SER A 149 0.04 -15.77 -4.86
CA SER A 149 1.44 -16.08 -5.15
C SER A 149 2.16 -14.87 -5.71
N THR A 150 3.48 -14.90 -5.70
CA THR A 150 4.32 -13.91 -6.39
C THR A 150 4.93 -14.52 -7.64
N SER A 151 5.34 -13.68 -8.58
CA SER A 151 6.14 -14.10 -9.74
C SER A 151 7.59 -14.45 -9.38
N THR A 152 7.99 -14.17 -8.15
CA THR A 152 9.32 -14.48 -7.64
C THR A 152 9.40 -15.97 -7.34
N VAL A 153 10.49 -16.60 -7.78
CA VAL A 153 10.76 -18.02 -7.49
C VAL A 153 10.91 -18.23 -5.99
N ALA A 154 10.21 -19.23 -5.46
CA ALA A 154 10.28 -19.54 -4.04
C ALA A 154 11.70 -19.96 -3.62
N VAL A 155 12.06 -19.67 -2.39
CA VAL A 155 13.35 -20.04 -1.81
C VAL A 155 13.54 -21.57 -1.90
N GLY A 156 14.69 -22.01 -2.42
CA GLY A 156 14.99 -23.43 -2.64
C GLY A 156 14.54 -23.98 -4.00
N GLN A 157 13.79 -23.24 -4.79
CA GLN A 157 13.43 -23.62 -6.15
C GLN A 157 14.51 -23.20 -7.16
N LYS A 158 14.60 -23.94 -8.26
CA LYS A 158 15.57 -23.62 -9.34
C LYS A 158 15.22 -22.27 -9.96
N ALA A 159 16.20 -21.38 -10.02
CA ALA A 159 16.04 -20.10 -10.71
C ALA A 159 15.72 -20.30 -12.21
N PRO A 160 14.86 -19.45 -12.80
CA PRO A 160 14.63 -19.47 -14.24
C PRO A 160 15.96 -19.28 -15.00
N ALA A 161 16.11 -19.98 -16.12
CA ALA A 161 17.24 -19.72 -16.98
C ALA A 161 17.16 -18.29 -17.53
N SER A 162 18.22 -17.51 -17.35
CA SER A 162 18.35 -16.18 -17.93
C SER A 162 19.49 -16.16 -18.93
N LYS A 163 19.28 -15.45 -20.04
CA LYS A 163 20.34 -15.18 -21.02
C LYS A 163 20.75 -13.72 -20.85
N THR A 164 21.82 -13.50 -20.12
CA THR A 164 22.36 -12.16 -19.92
C THR A 164 23.36 -11.88 -21.06
N PRO A 165 23.15 -10.82 -21.86
CA PRO A 165 24.12 -10.44 -22.87
C PRO A 165 25.48 -10.13 -22.22
N THR A 166 26.53 -10.69 -22.79
CA THR A 166 27.92 -10.37 -22.42
C THR A 166 28.43 -9.20 -23.25
N LEU A 167 29.58 -8.67 -22.89
CA LEU A 167 30.23 -7.61 -23.67
C LEU A 167 30.50 -8.05 -25.12
N ALA A 168 30.80 -9.34 -25.34
CA ALA A 168 30.98 -9.92 -26.68
C ALA A 168 29.66 -9.96 -27.48
N ASP A 169 28.51 -10.17 -26.81
CA ASP A 169 27.20 -10.22 -27.46
C ASP A 169 26.72 -8.83 -27.93
N VAL A 170 27.25 -7.74 -27.35
CA VAL A 170 26.89 -6.35 -27.69
C VAL A 170 27.99 -5.62 -28.48
N GLY A 171 28.94 -6.33 -29.06
CA GLY A 171 29.95 -5.77 -29.94
C GLY A 171 31.14 -5.10 -29.23
N GLY A 172 31.30 -5.31 -27.92
CA GLY A 172 32.50 -4.90 -27.21
C GLY A 172 32.62 -3.38 -26.94
N ASN A 173 31.52 -2.60 -27.07
CA ASN A 173 31.49 -1.16 -26.76
C ASN A 173 30.82 -0.88 -25.41
#